data_ea036880bb729044415d87cc5a2bbd49
#
_entry.id   ea036880bb729044415d87cc5a2bbd49
#
_cell.length_a   1.000
_cell.length_b   1.000
_cell.length_c   1.000
_cell.angle_alpha   90.00
_cell.angle_beta   90.00
_cell.angle_gamma   90.00
#
_symmetry.space_group_name_H-M   'P 1'
#
loop_
_entity.id
_entity.type
_entity.pdbx_description
1 polymer ?
#
loop_
_entity_poly.entity_id
_entity_poly.type
_entity_poly.pdbx_seq_one_letter_code
_entity_poly.pdbx_strand_id
1 'polypeptide(L)'
;MDVSEKNFIFYDLETSGLSKQFDQILQFGAILTDGELKEIDRLEVRCRLQTHIIPSPRALQVTRVSPASLTDESLPTHYQAVRSIYKKLSSWSPAIFFGYNSISFDEEFLRQAFYQTLHPCYLTNTNGSSRGDILRLMHAVHILAPDTISPVYDGKGRARFMLDQLAPKNGFPHLQAHDAMADVEA
;
A
#
# COMPACT_ATOMS: atom_id res chain seq x y z
N MET A 1 -18.89 -19.16 -0.80
CA MET A 1 -17.85 -18.79 -1.77
C MET A 1 -16.55 -19.33 -1.21
N ASP A 2 -15.93 -20.24 -1.91
CA ASP A 2 -14.66 -20.78 -1.48
C ASP A 2 -13.57 -19.72 -1.64
N VAL A 3 -12.86 -19.42 -0.58
CA VAL A 3 -11.81 -18.40 -0.55
C VAL A 3 -10.57 -18.90 -1.29
N SER A 4 -10.38 -20.22 -1.38
CA SER A 4 -9.26 -20.86 -2.07
C SER A 4 -9.23 -20.62 -3.59
N GLU A 5 -10.35 -20.22 -4.19
CA GLU A 5 -10.44 -19.88 -5.62
C GLU A 5 -10.18 -18.40 -5.94
N LYS A 6 -9.88 -17.58 -4.91
CA LYS A 6 -9.68 -16.14 -5.09
C LYS A 6 -8.22 -15.76 -5.01
N ASN A 7 -7.82 -14.85 -5.89
CA ASN A 7 -6.54 -14.18 -5.79
C ASN A 7 -6.61 -13.01 -4.80
N PHE A 8 -5.48 -12.73 -4.15
CA PHE A 8 -5.31 -11.56 -3.30
C PHE A 8 -4.26 -10.64 -3.88
N ILE A 9 -4.47 -9.34 -3.72
CA ILE A 9 -3.49 -8.31 -4.07
C ILE A 9 -3.17 -7.55 -2.78
N PHE A 10 -1.94 -7.69 -2.30
CA PHE A 10 -1.42 -6.88 -1.21
C PHE A 10 -0.70 -5.69 -1.81
N TYR A 11 -0.98 -4.48 -1.31
CA TYR A 11 -0.39 -3.26 -1.88
C TYR A 11 -0.19 -2.18 -0.82
N ASP A 12 0.79 -1.31 -1.09
CA ASP A 12 1.14 -0.15 -0.28
C ASP A 12 1.60 1.02 -1.15
N LEU A 13 1.55 2.25 -0.63
CA LEU A 13 1.92 3.48 -1.31
C LEU A 13 2.84 4.35 -0.46
N GLU A 14 3.89 4.90 -1.09
CA GLU A 14 4.59 6.05 -0.56
C GLU A 14 4.19 7.32 -1.31
N THR A 15 3.97 8.41 -0.57
CA THR A 15 3.38 9.64 -1.11
C THR A 15 4.21 10.86 -0.78
N SER A 16 4.02 11.96 -1.54
CA SER A 16 4.70 13.24 -1.28
C SER A 16 4.18 13.98 -0.04
N GLY A 17 3.07 13.53 0.53
CA GLY A 17 2.44 14.11 1.72
C GLY A 17 1.09 13.47 2.02
N LEU A 18 0.24 14.12 2.80
CA LEU A 18 -1.01 13.55 3.30
C LEU A 18 -2.27 14.07 2.57
N SER A 19 -2.13 15.04 1.69
CA SER A 19 -3.24 15.63 0.96
C SER A 19 -3.55 14.85 -0.30
N LYS A 20 -4.62 14.09 -0.29
CA LYS A 20 -5.05 13.24 -1.41
C LYS A 20 -5.29 14.03 -2.70
N GLN A 21 -5.65 15.32 -2.59
CA GLN A 21 -5.93 16.19 -3.73
C GLN A 21 -4.68 16.86 -4.31
N PHE A 22 -3.68 17.12 -3.48
CA PHE A 22 -2.53 17.95 -3.84
C PHE A 22 -1.20 17.19 -3.81
N ASP A 23 -1.13 16.08 -3.10
CA ASP A 23 0.05 15.22 -3.07
C ASP A 23 -0.07 14.10 -4.11
N GLN A 24 1.05 13.47 -4.43
CA GLN A 24 1.11 12.39 -5.41
C GLN A 24 1.70 11.11 -4.82
N ILE A 25 1.43 10.00 -5.48
CA ILE A 25 2.12 8.73 -5.26
C ILE A 25 3.56 8.87 -5.77
N LEU A 26 4.53 8.51 -4.94
CA LEU A 26 5.97 8.47 -5.26
C LEU A 26 6.44 7.04 -5.54
N GLN A 27 5.92 6.08 -4.77
CA GLN A 27 6.17 4.66 -4.93
C GLN A 27 4.88 3.88 -4.75
N PHE A 28 4.74 2.81 -5.50
CA PHE A 28 3.68 1.82 -5.39
C PHE A 28 4.32 0.43 -5.35
N GLY A 29 3.97 -0.37 -4.34
CA GLY A 29 4.32 -1.77 -4.22
C GLY A 29 3.07 -2.64 -4.23
N ALA A 30 3.08 -3.76 -4.96
CA ALA A 30 2.00 -4.74 -4.88
C ALA A 30 2.48 -6.15 -5.20
N ILE A 31 1.89 -7.13 -4.51
CA ILE A 31 2.09 -8.57 -4.74
C ILE A 31 0.73 -9.21 -4.99
N LEU A 32 0.65 -9.99 -6.07
CA LEU A 32 -0.46 -10.87 -6.37
C LEU A 32 -0.18 -12.25 -5.81
N THR A 33 -1.12 -12.82 -5.05
CA THR A 33 -1.05 -14.19 -4.57
C THR A 33 -2.28 -15.00 -4.99
N ASP A 34 -2.15 -16.32 -4.97
CA ASP A 34 -3.30 -17.23 -5.01
C ASP A 34 -4.03 -17.31 -3.66
N GLY A 35 -5.05 -18.20 -3.58
CA GLY A 35 -5.84 -18.41 -2.37
C GLY A 35 -5.07 -19.03 -1.22
N GLU A 36 -3.88 -19.61 -1.47
CA GLU A 36 -2.97 -20.18 -0.47
C GLU A 36 -1.86 -19.20 -0.07
N LEU A 37 -1.98 -17.92 -0.48
CA LEU A 37 -1.02 -16.83 -0.26
C LEU A 37 0.35 -17.06 -0.90
N LYS A 38 0.43 -17.90 -1.93
CA LYS A 38 1.64 -18.07 -2.71
C LYS A 38 1.75 -16.97 -3.75
N GLU A 39 2.88 -16.29 -3.79
CA GLU A 39 3.14 -15.22 -4.77
C GLU A 39 3.07 -15.77 -6.20
N ILE A 40 2.30 -15.06 -7.04
CA ILE A 40 2.14 -15.31 -8.48
C ILE A 40 2.92 -14.27 -9.28
N ASP A 41 2.83 -13.00 -8.87
CA ASP A 41 3.39 -11.87 -9.60
C ASP A 41 3.58 -10.67 -8.67
N ARG A 42 4.40 -9.69 -9.07
CA ARG A 42 4.62 -8.47 -8.32
C ARG A 42 4.77 -7.25 -9.22
N LEU A 43 4.54 -6.08 -8.65
CA LEU A 43 4.77 -4.80 -9.29
C LEU A 43 5.37 -3.83 -8.30
N GLU A 44 6.50 -3.23 -8.66
CA GLU A 44 7.02 -2.04 -8.00
C GLU A 44 7.14 -0.93 -9.03
N VAL A 45 6.66 0.26 -8.70
CA VAL A 45 6.74 1.44 -9.56
C VAL A 45 7.13 2.64 -8.71
N ARG A 46 8.19 3.32 -9.12
CA ARG A 46 8.56 4.65 -8.59
C ARG A 46 8.31 5.68 -9.68
N CYS A 47 7.90 6.89 -9.32
CA CYS A 47 7.73 7.97 -10.29
C CYS A 47 8.37 9.26 -9.81
N ARG A 48 8.76 10.07 -10.78
CA ARG A 48 9.29 11.40 -10.45
C ARG A 48 8.20 12.35 -9.99
N LEU A 49 8.60 13.26 -9.13
CA LEU A 49 7.73 14.33 -8.64
C LEU A 49 7.32 15.27 -9.78
N GLN A 50 6.06 15.63 -9.82
CA GLN A 50 5.56 16.66 -10.74
C GLN A 50 6.08 18.03 -10.30
N THR A 51 6.40 18.90 -11.27
CA THR A 51 7.06 20.19 -11.03
C THR A 51 6.28 21.17 -10.16
N HIS A 52 4.97 20.99 -10.05
CA HIS A 52 4.08 21.85 -9.25
C HIS A 52 3.77 21.26 -7.84
N ILE A 53 4.26 20.05 -7.54
CA ILE A 53 4.09 19.42 -6.25
C ILE A 53 5.29 19.75 -5.35
N ILE A 54 5.01 20.25 -4.16
CA ILE A 54 6.02 20.48 -3.12
C ILE A 54 5.88 19.38 -2.10
N PRO A 55 6.84 18.43 -2.00
CA PRO A 55 6.72 17.33 -1.08
C PRO A 55 6.80 17.80 0.38
N SER A 56 6.01 17.21 1.24
CA SER A 56 6.08 17.49 2.68
C SER A 56 7.46 17.11 3.23
N PRO A 57 8.15 17.98 4.00
CA PRO A 57 9.41 17.64 4.65
C PRO A 57 9.30 16.36 5.51
N ARG A 58 8.15 16.15 6.14
CA ARG A 58 7.89 14.96 6.93
C ARG A 58 7.80 13.71 6.06
N ALA A 59 7.15 13.78 4.90
CA ALA A 59 7.11 12.66 3.95
C ALA A 59 8.52 12.26 3.53
N LEU A 60 9.36 13.23 3.12
CA LEU A 60 10.76 12.96 2.75
C LEU A 60 11.58 12.33 3.88
N GLN A 61 11.33 12.76 5.13
CA GLN A 61 12.01 12.21 6.30
C GLN A 61 11.57 10.76 6.59
N VAL A 62 10.28 10.48 6.43
CA VAL A 62 9.70 9.16 6.71
C VAL A 62 10.10 8.17 5.62
N THR A 63 9.91 8.52 4.34
CA THR A 63 10.26 7.66 3.20
C THR A 63 11.76 7.59 2.92
N ARG A 64 12.56 8.47 3.55
CA ARG A 64 14.01 8.63 3.33
C ARG A 64 14.39 8.91 1.88
N VAL A 65 13.45 9.42 1.08
CA VAL A 65 13.67 9.76 -0.32
C VAL A 65 14.33 11.14 -0.42
N SER A 66 15.43 11.23 -1.16
CA SER A 66 16.10 12.51 -1.36
C SER A 66 15.36 13.37 -2.40
N PRO A 67 15.32 14.71 -2.26
CA PRO A 67 14.74 15.57 -3.28
C PRO A 67 15.37 15.38 -4.67
N ALA A 68 16.66 15.06 -4.72
CA ALA A 68 17.36 14.81 -5.99
C ALA A 68 16.83 13.56 -6.70
N SER A 69 16.57 12.47 -5.96
CA SER A 69 16.00 11.25 -6.54
C SER A 69 14.57 11.45 -7.04
N LEU A 70 13.82 12.37 -6.44
CA LEU A 70 12.46 12.69 -6.91
C LEU A 70 12.40 13.45 -8.23
N THR A 71 13.49 14.09 -8.64
CA THR A 71 13.57 14.84 -9.89
C THR A 71 14.34 14.09 -10.98
N ASP A 72 14.71 12.85 -10.75
CA ASP A 72 15.42 12.02 -11.71
C ASP A 72 14.58 11.79 -12.98
N GLU A 73 15.07 12.29 -14.11
CA GLU A 73 14.39 12.20 -15.40
C GLU A 73 14.30 10.76 -15.94
N SER A 74 15.09 9.84 -15.43
CA SER A 74 15.01 8.41 -15.78
C SER A 74 13.76 7.75 -15.22
N LEU A 75 13.17 8.31 -14.14
CA LEU A 75 11.93 7.81 -13.57
C LEU A 75 10.72 8.18 -14.46
N PRO A 76 9.72 7.30 -14.54
CA PRO A 76 8.48 7.59 -15.24
C PRO A 76 7.78 8.82 -14.65
N THR A 77 7.05 9.55 -15.49
CA THR A 77 6.14 10.60 -15.02
C THR A 77 5.01 9.99 -14.20
N HIS A 78 4.36 10.80 -13.36
CA HIS A 78 3.19 10.35 -12.58
C HIS A 78 2.12 9.67 -13.46
N TYR A 79 1.80 10.25 -14.63
CA TYR A 79 0.86 9.64 -15.58
C TYR A 79 1.31 8.26 -16.05
N GLN A 80 2.58 8.11 -16.43
CA GLN A 80 3.13 6.81 -16.89
C GLN A 80 3.11 5.76 -15.78
N ALA A 81 3.48 6.15 -14.57
CA ALA A 81 3.46 5.28 -13.40
C ALA A 81 2.03 4.81 -13.07
N VAL A 82 1.08 5.75 -12.94
CA VAL A 82 -0.32 5.43 -12.63
C VAL A 82 -0.97 4.59 -13.73
N ARG A 83 -0.65 4.86 -15.00
CA ARG A 83 -1.11 4.03 -16.13
C ARG A 83 -0.57 2.60 -16.03
N SER A 84 0.69 2.43 -15.63
CA SER A 84 1.30 1.12 -15.45
C SER A 84 0.62 0.35 -14.30
N ILE A 85 0.43 1.03 -13.16
CA ILE A 85 -0.30 0.50 -12.00
C ILE A 85 -1.70 0.06 -12.40
N TYR A 86 -2.47 0.95 -13.04
CA TYR A 86 -3.83 0.66 -13.47
C TYR A 86 -3.90 -0.57 -14.39
N LYS A 87 -3.03 -0.64 -15.41
CA LYS A 87 -2.98 -1.78 -16.35
C LYS A 87 -2.67 -3.09 -15.64
N LYS A 88 -1.70 -3.08 -14.73
CA LYS A 88 -1.27 -4.28 -14.01
C LYS A 88 -2.37 -4.76 -13.07
N LEU A 89 -2.90 -3.89 -12.22
CA LEU A 89 -4.00 -4.23 -11.32
C LEU A 89 -5.26 -4.70 -12.06
N SER A 90 -5.57 -4.09 -13.21
CA SER A 90 -6.67 -4.54 -14.07
C SER A 90 -6.45 -5.95 -14.63
N SER A 91 -5.20 -6.31 -14.97
CA SER A 91 -4.86 -7.65 -15.45
C SER A 91 -4.91 -8.72 -14.35
N TRP A 92 -4.75 -8.32 -13.10
CA TRP A 92 -4.83 -9.19 -11.92
C TRP A 92 -6.27 -9.31 -11.37
N SER A 93 -7.18 -8.42 -11.82
CA SER A 93 -8.58 -8.42 -11.40
C SER A 93 -9.39 -9.50 -12.14
N PRO A 94 -10.43 -10.11 -11.52
CA PRO A 94 -10.94 -9.81 -10.18
C PRO A 94 -10.11 -10.40 -9.05
N ALA A 95 -9.92 -9.65 -7.98
CA ALA A 95 -9.16 -10.06 -6.79
C ALA A 95 -9.69 -9.38 -5.52
N ILE A 96 -9.21 -9.83 -4.35
CA ILE A 96 -9.42 -9.10 -3.10
C ILE A 96 -8.18 -8.26 -2.82
N PHE A 97 -8.37 -6.95 -2.73
CA PHE A 97 -7.30 -5.99 -2.47
C PHE A 97 -7.12 -5.77 -0.97
N PHE A 98 -5.90 -5.90 -0.48
CA PHE A 98 -5.54 -5.65 0.91
C PHE A 98 -4.35 -4.69 1.01
N GLY A 99 -4.40 -3.82 2.00
CA GLY A 99 -3.25 -3.03 2.44
C GLY A 99 -3.36 -2.76 3.94
N TYR A 100 -2.32 -2.24 4.54
CA TYR A 100 -2.28 -1.95 5.96
C TYR A 100 -2.81 -0.53 6.24
N ASN A 101 -3.98 -0.39 6.88
CA ASN A 101 -4.71 0.88 7.03
C ASN A 101 -5.11 1.54 5.69
N SER A 102 -5.16 0.74 4.64
CA SER A 102 -5.27 1.21 3.25
C SER A 102 -6.61 1.84 2.90
N ILE A 103 -7.71 1.40 3.51
CA ILE A 103 -9.05 1.95 3.21
C ILE A 103 -9.13 3.45 3.50
N SER A 104 -8.38 3.93 4.48
CA SER A 104 -8.41 5.33 4.92
C SER A 104 -7.32 6.19 4.27
N PHE A 105 -6.31 5.58 3.62
CA PHE A 105 -5.17 6.29 3.06
C PHE A 105 -4.87 5.87 1.62
N ASP A 106 -4.31 4.69 1.40
CA ASP A 106 -3.82 4.23 0.09
C ASP A 106 -4.91 4.18 -0.97
N GLU A 107 -6.06 3.66 -0.59
CA GLU A 107 -7.24 3.56 -1.47
C GLU A 107 -7.70 4.93 -1.98
N GLU A 108 -7.67 5.94 -1.13
CA GLU A 108 -8.06 7.29 -1.51
C GLU A 108 -7.02 7.96 -2.42
N PHE A 109 -5.73 7.74 -2.16
CA PHE A 109 -4.66 8.21 -3.05
C PHE A 109 -4.71 7.52 -4.41
N LEU A 110 -4.93 6.20 -4.43
CA LEU A 110 -5.04 5.43 -5.66
C LEU A 110 -6.23 5.89 -6.52
N ARG A 111 -7.39 6.11 -5.88
CA ARG A 111 -8.58 6.67 -6.55
C ARG A 111 -8.32 8.05 -7.13
N GLN A 112 -7.68 8.94 -6.37
CA GLN A 112 -7.37 10.28 -6.83
C GLN A 112 -6.37 10.24 -7.99
N ALA A 113 -5.34 9.39 -7.92
CA ALA A 113 -4.40 9.20 -9.01
C ALA A 113 -5.07 8.67 -10.28
N PHE A 114 -5.97 7.71 -10.16
CA PHE A 114 -6.77 7.21 -11.29
C PHE A 114 -7.67 8.31 -11.88
N TYR A 115 -8.34 9.10 -11.02
CA TYR A 115 -9.14 10.23 -11.47
C TYR A 115 -8.33 11.26 -12.26
N GLN A 116 -7.19 11.68 -11.71
CA GLN A 116 -6.29 12.66 -12.34
C GLN A 116 -5.73 12.19 -13.67
N THR A 117 -5.61 10.88 -13.88
CA THR A 117 -5.07 10.26 -15.09
C THR A 117 -6.14 9.68 -16.01
N LEU A 118 -7.42 10.00 -15.75
CA LEU A 118 -8.59 9.62 -16.54
C LEU A 118 -8.79 8.08 -16.64
N HIS A 119 -8.47 7.37 -15.56
CA HIS A 119 -8.78 5.95 -15.42
C HIS A 119 -10.01 5.75 -14.52
N PRO A 120 -10.74 4.64 -14.66
CA PRO A 120 -11.81 4.28 -13.72
C PRO A 120 -11.33 4.21 -12.28
N CYS A 121 -11.95 5.01 -11.38
CA CYS A 121 -11.46 5.23 -10.03
C CYS A 121 -11.71 4.08 -9.05
N TYR A 122 -12.66 3.20 -9.35
CA TYR A 122 -13.15 2.17 -8.41
C TYR A 122 -12.71 0.75 -8.78
N LEU A 123 -11.50 0.61 -9.36
CA LEU A 123 -10.95 -0.67 -9.79
C LEU A 123 -10.97 -1.73 -8.68
N THR A 124 -10.59 -1.33 -7.47
CA THR A 124 -10.41 -2.23 -6.32
C THR A 124 -11.71 -2.81 -5.74
N ASN A 125 -12.87 -2.27 -6.12
CA ASN A 125 -14.16 -2.69 -5.57
C ASN A 125 -15.28 -2.77 -6.61
N THR A 126 -14.94 -2.96 -7.88
CA THR A 126 -15.89 -3.18 -8.98
C THR A 126 -15.53 -4.43 -9.77
N ASN A 127 -16.41 -4.86 -10.66
CA ASN A 127 -16.18 -5.99 -11.60
C ASN A 127 -15.74 -7.29 -10.89
N GLY A 128 -16.32 -7.60 -9.74
CA GLY A 128 -16.02 -8.81 -8.97
C GLY A 128 -14.85 -8.67 -7.99
N SER A 129 -14.13 -7.56 -8.02
CA SER A 129 -13.11 -7.23 -7.03
C SER A 129 -13.73 -6.71 -5.73
N SER A 130 -13.05 -6.92 -4.62
CA SER A 130 -13.41 -6.42 -3.30
C SER A 130 -12.13 -6.01 -2.56
N ARG A 131 -12.29 -5.41 -1.39
CA ARG A 131 -11.14 -4.91 -0.60
C ARG A 131 -11.32 -5.19 0.87
N GLY A 132 -10.21 -5.37 1.55
CA GLY A 132 -10.09 -5.50 2.99
C GLY A 132 -9.00 -4.58 3.53
N ASP A 133 -8.82 -4.60 4.85
CA ASP A 133 -7.82 -3.80 5.54
C ASP A 133 -7.17 -4.65 6.62
N ILE A 134 -5.86 -4.87 6.47
CA ILE A 134 -5.10 -5.75 7.37
C ILE A 134 -5.09 -5.20 8.80
N LEU A 135 -4.98 -3.88 8.99
CA LEU A 135 -5.04 -3.29 10.33
C LEU A 135 -6.35 -3.62 11.06
N ARG A 136 -7.48 -3.56 10.35
CA ARG A 136 -8.79 -3.92 10.90
C ARG A 136 -8.89 -5.41 11.21
N LEU A 137 -8.30 -6.23 10.35
CA LEU A 137 -8.20 -7.67 10.59
C LEU A 137 -7.36 -7.96 11.84
N MET A 138 -6.21 -7.30 12.02
CA MET A 138 -5.37 -7.44 13.21
C MET A 138 -6.11 -7.05 14.50
N HIS A 139 -6.90 -5.99 14.46
CA HIS A 139 -7.75 -5.64 15.61
C HIS A 139 -8.79 -6.73 15.92
N ALA A 140 -9.43 -7.31 14.91
CA ALA A 140 -10.38 -8.39 15.09
C ALA A 140 -9.70 -9.67 15.64
N VAL A 141 -8.56 -10.05 15.09
CA VAL A 141 -7.76 -11.20 15.55
C VAL A 141 -7.33 -11.00 17.00
N HIS A 142 -6.86 -9.83 17.37
CA HIS A 142 -6.46 -9.54 18.77
C HIS A 142 -7.60 -9.72 19.78
N ILE A 143 -8.84 -9.42 19.37
CA ILE A 143 -10.02 -9.57 20.24
C ILE A 143 -10.53 -11.03 20.27
N LEU A 144 -10.58 -11.68 19.11
CA LEU A 144 -11.22 -13.00 18.95
C LEU A 144 -10.26 -14.16 19.17
N ALA A 145 -8.96 -13.94 18.93
CA ALA A 145 -7.90 -14.95 19.05
C ALA A 145 -6.60 -14.28 19.57
N PRO A 146 -6.58 -13.80 20.83
CA PRO A 146 -5.52 -12.93 21.37
C PRO A 146 -4.12 -13.58 21.37
N ASP A 147 -4.04 -14.90 21.38
CA ASP A 147 -2.76 -15.62 21.37
C ASP A 147 -2.15 -15.78 19.98
N THR A 148 -2.86 -15.34 18.92
CA THR A 148 -2.39 -15.48 17.52
C THR A 148 -1.35 -14.43 17.15
N ILE A 149 -1.50 -13.20 17.65
CA ILE A 149 -0.59 -12.07 17.38
C ILE A 149 -0.14 -11.40 18.68
N SER A 150 1.07 -10.91 18.69
CA SER A 150 1.68 -10.21 19.82
C SER A 150 1.77 -8.71 19.54
N PRO A 151 0.78 -7.88 19.96
CA PRO A 151 0.84 -6.45 19.74
C PRO A 151 1.90 -5.79 20.64
N VAL A 152 2.36 -4.60 20.27
CA VAL A 152 3.17 -3.75 21.14
C VAL A 152 2.25 -2.97 22.07
N TYR A 153 2.62 -2.82 23.33
CA TYR A 153 1.83 -2.04 24.29
C TYR A 153 2.51 -0.71 24.59
N ASP A 154 1.73 0.37 24.60
CA ASP A 154 2.23 1.68 25.02
C ASP A 154 2.38 1.77 26.55
N GLY A 155 2.98 2.87 27.05
CA GLY A 155 3.18 3.10 28.48
C GLY A 155 1.88 3.18 29.33
N LYS A 156 0.71 3.15 28.67
CA LYS A 156 -0.62 3.12 29.32
C LYS A 156 -1.29 1.74 29.19
N GLY A 157 -0.58 0.74 28.72
CA GLY A 157 -1.09 -0.63 28.54
C GLY A 157 -2.05 -0.80 27.37
N ARG A 158 -2.07 0.13 26.40
CA ARG A 158 -2.93 0.01 25.21
C ARG A 158 -2.17 -0.67 24.07
N ALA A 159 -2.79 -1.68 23.44
CA ALA A 159 -2.25 -2.36 22.29
C ALA A 159 -2.05 -1.38 21.10
N ARG A 160 -0.91 -1.47 20.45
CA ARG A 160 -0.52 -0.71 19.26
C ARG A 160 -0.25 -1.67 18.11
N PHE A 161 -0.76 -1.31 16.94
CA PHE A 161 -0.69 -2.11 15.72
C PHE A 161 0.00 -1.30 14.62
N MET A 162 1.15 -0.71 14.91
CA MET A 162 1.99 -0.05 13.90
C MET A 162 2.82 -1.14 13.20
N LEU A 163 2.80 -1.19 11.87
CA LEU A 163 3.42 -2.26 11.07
C LEU A 163 4.91 -2.41 11.38
N ASP A 164 5.63 -1.30 11.46
CA ASP A 164 7.07 -1.21 11.78
C ASP A 164 7.44 -1.82 13.15
N GLN A 165 6.48 -1.96 14.05
CA GLN A 165 6.64 -2.55 15.37
C GLN A 165 6.02 -3.94 15.49
N LEU A 166 4.87 -4.12 14.82
CA LEU A 166 4.11 -5.37 14.89
C LEU A 166 4.82 -6.51 14.16
N ALA A 167 5.27 -6.27 12.93
CA ALA A 167 5.91 -7.28 12.10
C ALA A 167 7.17 -7.87 12.76
N PRO A 168 8.16 -7.07 13.21
CA PRO A 168 9.34 -7.62 13.89
C PRO A 168 9.01 -8.37 15.18
N LYS A 169 8.01 -7.90 15.94
CA LYS A 169 7.62 -8.57 17.18
C LYS A 169 6.99 -9.95 16.96
N ASN A 170 6.42 -10.17 15.79
CA ASN A 170 5.82 -11.44 15.39
C ASN A 170 6.75 -12.29 14.49
N GLY A 171 8.04 -11.92 14.39
CA GLY A 171 9.06 -12.72 13.70
C GLY A 171 9.23 -12.41 12.21
N PHE A 172 8.57 -11.36 11.71
CA PHE A 172 8.72 -10.88 10.32
C PHE A 172 9.73 -9.73 10.29
N PRO A 173 10.88 -9.90 9.62
CA PRO A 173 11.86 -8.82 9.52
C PRO A 173 11.30 -7.66 8.68
N HIS A 174 11.31 -6.45 9.23
CA HIS A 174 10.87 -5.24 8.56
C HIS A 174 12.01 -4.22 8.61
N LEU A 175 13.01 -4.43 7.74
CA LEU A 175 14.26 -3.66 7.78
C LEU A 175 14.19 -2.32 7.06
N GLN A 176 13.23 -2.15 6.17
CA GLN A 176 13.05 -0.96 5.32
C GLN A 176 11.65 -0.38 5.44
N ALA A 177 11.22 -0.11 6.68
CA ALA A 177 9.95 0.57 6.92
C ALA A 177 9.83 1.85 6.07
N HIS A 178 8.64 2.07 5.50
CA HIS A 178 8.35 3.15 4.57
C HIS A 178 9.04 3.01 3.19
N ASP A 179 9.22 1.77 2.76
CA ASP A 179 9.40 1.39 1.37
C ASP A 179 8.19 0.53 0.99
N ALA A 180 7.42 0.96 -0.01
CA ALA A 180 6.13 0.34 -0.31
C ALA A 180 6.20 -1.17 -0.58
N MET A 181 7.28 -1.66 -1.21
CA MET A 181 7.42 -3.10 -1.43
C MET A 181 7.79 -3.83 -0.14
N ALA A 182 8.66 -3.26 0.68
CA ALA A 182 9.02 -3.85 1.97
C ALA A 182 7.85 -3.87 2.96
N ASP A 183 6.96 -2.87 2.91
CA ASP A 183 5.74 -2.81 3.71
C ASP A 183 4.71 -3.86 3.25
N VAL A 184 4.66 -4.18 1.96
CA VAL A 184 3.82 -5.28 1.43
C VAL A 184 4.36 -6.66 1.83
N GLU A 185 5.69 -6.83 1.92
CA GLU A 185 6.33 -8.10 2.29
C GLU A 185 6.29 -8.39 3.80
N ALA A 186 6.04 -7.38 4.65
CA ALA A 186 5.99 -7.46 6.11
C ALA A 186 4.65 -7.97 6.64
#